data_5d7f832b183517f92a4aadd9b12481a8
#
_entry.id   5d7f832b183517f92a4aadd9b12481a8
#
_cell.length_a   1.000
_cell.length_b   1.000
_cell.length_c   1.000
_cell.angle_alpha   90.00
_cell.angle_beta   90.00
_cell.angle_gamma   90.00
#
_symmetry.space_group_name_H-M   'P 1'
#
loop_
_entity.id
_entity.type
_entity.pdbx_description
1 polymer ?
#
loop_
_entity_poly.entity_id
_entity_poly.type
_entity_poly.pdbx_seq_one_letter_code
_entity_poly.pdbx_strand_id
1 'polypeptide(L)'
;MTNEDHKYINLLLEKNLIKSSCLEVGSAEDWCSLVPKFNNQGIKTIGSDLSKGKYVDHIIDFESDIKDIIPILQDETPFQTILCLNVLEHTFNPIQILDNLIQLLDSGGKLILIAPAAWPLHGYPIDCWRLMPDFYTKYAELRNLTIDKNLFRYLGFGPVDSYKKPHSSGFPLPLRKGLYFYYSKLIHKIFNTNGRNHLFSNHIAIGLVMTKN
;
A
#
# COMPACT_ATOMS: atom_id res chain seq x y z
N MET A 1 -1.58 9.94 -3.14
CA MET A 1 -2.71 9.17 -2.56
C MET A 1 -4.03 9.54 -3.22
N THR A 2 -4.95 8.60 -3.42
CA THR A 2 -6.28 8.79 -4.01
C THR A 2 -7.35 8.96 -2.93
N ASN A 3 -8.57 9.35 -3.33
CA ASN A 3 -9.71 9.38 -2.40
C ASN A 3 -10.02 7.99 -1.81
N GLU A 4 -9.80 6.92 -2.57
CA GLU A 4 -10.04 5.56 -2.10
C GLU A 4 -8.98 5.12 -1.08
N ASP A 5 -7.73 5.55 -1.24
CA ASP A 5 -6.67 5.35 -0.25
C ASP A 5 -7.06 6.05 1.08
N HIS A 6 -7.51 7.31 1.01
CA HIS A 6 -7.96 8.05 2.19
C HIS A 6 -9.17 7.39 2.89
N LYS A 7 -10.14 6.85 2.13
CA LYS A 7 -11.27 6.09 2.69
C LYS A 7 -10.78 4.83 3.40
N TYR A 8 -9.81 4.15 2.81
CA TYR A 8 -9.24 2.95 3.41
C TYR A 8 -8.50 3.28 4.72
N ILE A 9 -7.67 4.32 4.75
CA ILE A 9 -6.99 4.77 5.97
C ILE A 9 -8.00 5.21 7.05
N ASN A 10 -9.07 5.91 6.68
CA ASN A 10 -10.13 6.29 7.63
C ASN A 10 -10.80 5.04 8.24
N LEU A 11 -11.10 4.02 7.42
CA LEU A 11 -11.63 2.75 7.93
C LEU A 11 -10.68 2.09 8.94
N LEU A 12 -9.35 2.14 8.72
CA LEU A 12 -8.37 1.59 9.64
C LEU A 12 -8.31 2.39 10.96
N LEU A 13 -8.45 3.70 10.89
CA LEU A 13 -8.56 4.58 12.08
C LEU A 13 -9.84 4.24 12.89
N GLU A 14 -10.99 4.16 12.24
CA GLU A 14 -12.26 3.79 12.86
C GLU A 14 -12.19 2.43 13.56
N LYS A 15 -11.42 1.49 13.00
CA LYS A 15 -11.16 0.17 13.60
C LYS A 15 -10.07 0.17 14.66
N ASN A 16 -9.48 1.32 14.99
CA ASN A 16 -8.39 1.46 15.96
C ASN A 16 -7.17 0.56 15.62
N LEU A 17 -6.83 0.45 14.33
CA LEU A 17 -5.73 -0.37 13.84
C LEU A 17 -4.43 0.43 13.64
N ILE A 18 -4.50 1.76 13.64
CA ILE A 18 -3.35 2.66 13.55
C ILE A 18 -3.09 3.18 14.96
N LYS A 19 -1.93 2.89 15.50
CA LYS A 19 -1.54 3.19 16.89
C LYS A 19 -0.18 3.85 16.95
N SER A 20 0.07 4.60 18.02
CA SER A 20 1.41 5.09 18.39
C SER A 20 2.30 3.93 18.87
N SER A 21 3.56 3.90 18.59
CA SER A 21 4.31 4.78 17.70
C SER A 21 4.05 4.40 16.23
N CYS A 22 3.95 5.40 15.36
CA CYS A 22 3.66 5.19 13.95
C CYS A 22 4.79 5.76 13.08
N LEU A 23 5.20 5.04 12.05
CA LEU A 23 6.13 5.49 11.02
C LEU A 23 5.39 5.60 9.68
N GLU A 24 5.48 6.74 9.01
CA GLU A 24 5.07 6.91 7.61
C GLU A 24 6.30 6.91 6.70
N VAL A 25 6.37 5.95 5.78
CA VAL A 25 7.40 5.86 4.73
C VAL A 25 6.88 6.53 3.47
N GLY A 26 7.67 7.45 2.90
CA GLY A 26 7.28 8.23 1.71
C GLY A 26 6.48 9.49 2.08
N SER A 27 6.93 10.28 3.07
CA SER A 27 6.22 11.43 3.62
C SER A 27 6.64 12.80 3.05
N ALA A 28 7.51 12.84 2.01
CA ALA A 28 8.05 14.10 1.50
C ALA A 28 7.00 15.03 0.89
N GLU A 29 5.97 14.48 0.26
CA GLU A 29 4.93 15.25 -0.42
C GLU A 29 3.88 15.79 0.57
N ASP A 30 3.95 17.08 0.88
CA ASP A 30 3.12 17.78 1.88
C ASP A 30 1.62 17.51 1.74
N TRP A 31 1.14 17.40 0.50
CA TRP A 31 -0.30 17.25 0.19
C TRP A 31 -0.84 15.84 0.44
N CYS A 32 0.02 14.84 0.60
CA CYS A 32 -0.43 13.46 0.81
C CYS A 32 0.07 12.84 2.11
N SER A 33 1.02 13.47 2.83
CA SER A 33 1.50 12.97 4.12
C SER A 33 0.38 12.92 5.17
N LEU A 34 0.33 11.83 5.91
CA LEU A 34 -0.62 11.59 7.00
C LEU A 34 -0.07 12.00 8.38
N VAL A 35 1.23 12.31 8.48
CA VAL A 35 1.89 12.73 9.72
C VAL A 35 1.10 13.81 10.47
N PRO A 36 0.72 14.97 9.85
CA PRO A 36 0.00 16.01 10.56
C PRO A 36 -1.40 15.56 11.01
N LYS A 37 -2.07 14.75 10.18
CA LYS A 37 -3.41 14.25 10.51
C LYS A 37 -3.38 13.35 11.75
N PHE A 38 -2.42 12.45 11.82
CA PHE A 38 -2.33 11.47 12.91
C PHE A 38 -1.85 12.13 14.20
N ASN A 39 -0.84 13.01 14.13
CA ASN A 39 -0.37 13.77 15.29
C ASN A 39 -1.50 14.63 15.89
N ASN A 40 -2.35 15.27 15.08
CA ASN A 40 -3.53 16.00 15.53
C ASN A 40 -4.59 15.10 16.21
N GLN A 41 -4.58 13.79 15.94
CA GLN A 41 -5.44 12.81 16.57
C GLN A 41 -4.79 12.11 17.77
N GLY A 42 -3.61 12.54 18.20
CA GLY A 42 -2.87 11.98 19.33
C GLY A 42 -2.12 10.68 18.99
N ILE A 43 -1.99 10.32 17.71
CA ILE A 43 -1.19 9.19 17.25
C ILE A 43 0.21 9.72 16.92
N LYS A 44 1.17 9.56 17.85
CA LYS A 44 2.56 9.98 17.61
C LYS A 44 3.08 9.32 16.35
N THR A 45 3.29 10.12 15.30
CA THR A 45 3.71 9.68 13.98
C THR A 45 4.93 10.47 13.55
N ILE A 46 5.95 9.75 13.06
CA ILE A 46 7.13 10.33 12.41
C ILE A 46 7.09 10.00 10.92
N GLY A 47 7.65 10.90 10.12
CA GLY A 47 7.76 10.75 8.68
C GLY A 47 9.18 10.43 8.24
N SER A 48 9.29 9.60 7.22
CA SER A 48 10.57 9.30 6.57
C SER A 48 10.44 9.30 5.05
N ASP A 49 11.51 9.69 4.37
CA ASP A 49 11.58 9.74 2.90
C ASP A 49 13.03 9.66 2.43
N LEU A 50 13.27 9.47 1.13
CA LEU A 50 14.58 9.60 0.49
C LEU A 50 15.06 11.04 0.41
N SER A 51 14.15 12.01 0.48
CA SER A 51 14.41 13.43 0.31
C SER A 51 13.83 14.25 1.46
N LYS A 52 14.31 15.51 1.60
CA LYS A 52 13.76 16.43 2.58
C LYS A 52 12.33 16.83 2.21
N GLY A 53 11.47 16.92 3.20
CA GLY A 53 10.10 17.41 3.10
C GLY A 53 9.64 18.02 4.42
N LYS A 54 8.52 18.70 4.42
CA LYS A 54 7.97 19.37 5.60
C LYS A 54 7.65 18.41 6.75
N TYR A 55 7.25 17.18 6.40
CA TYR A 55 6.83 16.15 7.34
C TYR A 55 7.81 14.96 7.32
N VAL A 56 9.06 15.20 6.94
CA VAL A 56 10.14 14.22 6.95
C VAL A 56 11.03 14.50 8.16
N ASP A 57 10.94 13.66 9.17
CA ASP A 57 11.78 13.71 10.36
C ASP A 57 13.14 13.07 10.09
N HIS A 58 13.16 11.98 9.32
CA HIS A 58 14.36 11.23 8.98
C HIS A 58 14.48 10.97 7.46
N ILE A 59 15.66 11.24 6.91
CA ILE A 59 16.00 10.89 5.52
C ILE A 59 16.58 9.48 5.55
N ILE A 60 15.84 8.51 4.99
CA ILE A 60 16.19 7.08 5.04
C ILE A 60 15.93 6.43 3.68
N ASP A 61 16.93 5.72 3.18
CA ASP A 61 16.77 4.73 2.12
C ASP A 61 16.47 3.36 2.74
N PHE A 62 15.20 2.93 2.66
CA PHE A 62 14.81 1.62 3.18
C PHE A 62 15.26 0.44 2.31
N GLU A 63 15.90 0.66 1.16
CA GLU A 63 16.61 -0.39 0.42
C GLU A 63 18.01 -0.68 1.00
N SER A 64 18.52 0.18 1.90
CA SER A 64 19.83 0.00 2.58
C SER A 64 19.83 -1.17 3.55
N ASP A 65 21.03 -1.55 4.05
CA ASP A 65 21.12 -2.56 5.12
C ASP A 65 20.42 -2.05 6.38
N ILE A 66 19.69 -2.93 7.03
CA ILE A 66 18.98 -2.62 8.29
C ILE A 66 19.92 -2.07 9.39
N LYS A 67 21.18 -2.46 9.37
CA LYS A 67 22.20 -1.97 10.31
C LYS A 67 22.47 -0.47 10.16
N ASP A 68 22.23 0.09 8.97
CA ASP A 68 22.38 1.52 8.71
C ASP A 68 21.09 2.28 9.08
N ILE A 69 19.95 1.61 9.06
CA ILE A 69 18.62 2.18 9.35
C ILE A 69 18.35 2.24 10.87
N ILE A 70 18.63 1.16 11.60
CA ILE A 70 18.35 1.06 13.05
C ILE A 70 18.95 2.23 13.85
N PRO A 71 20.21 2.65 13.64
CA PRO A 71 20.78 3.76 14.42
C PRO A 71 20.06 5.10 14.20
N ILE A 72 19.44 5.29 13.03
CA ILE A 72 18.70 6.53 12.72
C ILE A 72 17.37 6.58 13.49
N LEU A 73 16.76 5.41 13.71
CA LEU A 73 15.43 5.26 14.33
C LEU A 73 15.49 4.67 15.74
N GLN A 74 16.68 4.63 16.38
CA GLN A 74 16.88 3.94 17.66
C GLN A 74 15.99 4.44 18.80
N ASP A 75 15.63 5.73 18.80
CA ASP A 75 14.83 6.34 19.86
C ASP A 75 13.32 6.18 19.62
N GLU A 76 12.91 5.75 18.42
CA GLU A 76 11.50 5.60 18.00
C GLU A 76 11.06 4.15 17.86
N THR A 77 11.99 3.22 17.64
CA THR A 77 11.69 1.79 17.49
C THR A 77 11.48 1.11 18.84
N PRO A 78 10.67 0.03 18.91
CA PRO A 78 9.88 -0.54 17.83
C PRO A 78 8.55 0.21 17.58
N PHE A 79 8.06 0.11 16.34
CA PHE A 79 6.80 0.75 15.94
C PHE A 79 5.61 -0.17 16.12
N GLN A 80 4.49 0.38 16.62
CA GLN A 80 3.20 -0.32 16.64
C GLN A 80 2.52 -0.32 15.27
N THR A 81 2.81 0.71 14.45
CA THR A 81 2.27 0.83 13.11
C THR A 81 3.33 1.37 12.16
N ILE A 82 3.44 0.77 10.98
CA ILE A 82 4.21 1.32 9.87
C ILE A 82 3.30 1.44 8.65
N LEU A 83 3.29 2.61 8.05
CA LEU A 83 2.59 2.91 6.80
C LEU A 83 3.60 2.96 5.66
N CYS A 84 3.37 2.18 4.62
CA CYS A 84 4.12 2.24 3.36
C CYS A 84 3.11 2.32 2.22
N LEU A 85 2.81 3.57 1.81
CA LEU A 85 1.67 3.89 0.97
C LEU A 85 2.14 4.47 -0.37
N ASN A 86 1.93 3.73 -1.46
CA ASN A 86 2.37 4.11 -2.81
C ASN A 86 3.90 4.41 -2.87
N VAL A 87 4.69 3.50 -2.31
CA VAL A 87 6.15 3.56 -2.27
C VAL A 87 6.76 2.37 -3.00
N LEU A 88 6.20 1.16 -2.82
CA LEU A 88 6.80 -0.08 -3.32
C LEU A 88 6.92 -0.16 -4.83
N GLU A 89 6.10 0.56 -5.57
CA GLU A 89 6.22 0.69 -7.03
C GLU A 89 7.44 1.50 -7.47
N HIS A 90 7.93 2.40 -6.60
CA HIS A 90 9.02 3.34 -6.84
C HIS A 90 10.39 2.85 -6.36
N THR A 91 10.50 1.59 -5.99
CA THR A 91 11.74 0.96 -5.49
C THR A 91 12.20 -0.10 -6.47
N PHE A 92 13.49 -0.41 -6.47
CA PHE A 92 14.02 -1.53 -7.24
C PHE A 92 13.90 -2.85 -6.47
N ASN A 93 14.03 -2.83 -5.15
CA ASN A 93 13.98 -4.02 -4.29
C ASN A 93 12.88 -3.92 -3.20
N PRO A 94 11.60 -4.06 -3.58
CA PRO A 94 10.49 -3.96 -2.63
C PRO A 94 10.54 -5.00 -1.51
N ILE A 95 11.18 -6.15 -1.73
CA ILE A 95 11.34 -7.19 -0.70
C ILE A 95 12.27 -6.71 0.41
N GLN A 96 13.39 -6.05 0.06
CA GLN A 96 14.32 -5.49 1.03
C GLN A 96 13.65 -4.44 1.91
N ILE A 97 12.87 -3.53 1.30
CA ILE A 97 12.09 -2.53 2.06
C ILE A 97 11.15 -3.23 3.03
N LEU A 98 10.35 -4.18 2.56
CA LEU A 98 9.41 -4.90 3.42
C LEU A 98 10.12 -5.65 4.55
N ASP A 99 11.24 -6.30 4.28
CA ASP A 99 12.04 -7.02 5.27
C ASP A 99 12.59 -6.07 6.35
N ASN A 100 13.03 -4.88 5.97
CA ASN A 100 13.49 -3.85 6.90
C ASN A 100 12.34 -3.31 7.74
N LEU A 101 11.20 -2.99 7.12
CA LEU A 101 10.03 -2.47 7.84
C LEU A 101 9.49 -3.46 8.88
N ILE A 102 9.48 -4.77 8.56
CA ILE A 102 9.06 -5.79 9.53
C ILE A 102 10.01 -5.85 10.73
N GLN A 103 11.31 -5.67 10.51
CA GLN A 103 12.28 -5.68 11.62
C GLN A 103 12.04 -4.51 12.58
N LEU A 104 11.61 -3.35 12.08
CA LEU A 104 11.31 -2.16 12.88
C LEU A 104 9.97 -2.25 13.62
N LEU A 105 9.09 -3.19 13.27
CA LEU A 105 7.81 -3.40 13.97
C LEU A 105 8.00 -4.12 15.29
N ASP A 106 7.17 -3.74 16.26
CA ASP A 106 6.96 -4.50 17.49
C ASP A 106 6.23 -5.83 17.21
N SER A 107 6.27 -6.76 18.16
CA SER A 107 5.41 -7.95 18.13
C SER A 107 3.94 -7.53 18.21
N GLY A 108 3.10 -8.08 17.33
CA GLY A 108 1.71 -7.63 17.15
C GLY A 108 1.56 -6.31 16.40
N GLY A 109 2.66 -5.63 16.05
CA GLY A 109 2.67 -4.42 15.26
C GLY A 109 2.15 -4.63 13.84
N LYS A 110 1.66 -3.57 13.21
CA LYS A 110 0.97 -3.62 11.92
C LYS A 110 1.72 -2.87 10.82
N LEU A 111 1.99 -3.58 9.73
CA LEU A 111 2.43 -3.00 8.47
C LEU A 111 1.20 -2.77 7.58
N ILE A 112 0.92 -1.53 7.27
CA ILE A 112 -0.19 -1.11 6.41
C ILE A 112 0.40 -0.73 5.07
N LEU A 113 -0.06 -1.42 4.02
CA LEU A 113 0.43 -1.25 2.67
C LEU A 113 -0.69 -0.77 1.75
N ILE A 114 -0.34 0.18 0.88
CA ILE A 114 -1.11 0.51 -0.33
C ILE A 114 -0.11 0.57 -1.47
N ALA A 115 -0.38 -0.12 -2.57
CA ALA A 115 0.42 -0.03 -3.78
C ALA A 115 -0.45 -0.27 -5.04
N PRO A 116 -0.12 0.34 -6.19
CA PRO A 116 -0.87 0.17 -7.42
C PRO A 116 -0.77 -1.25 -7.96
N ALA A 117 -1.92 -1.83 -8.34
CA ALA A 117 -2.02 -3.10 -9.05
C ALA A 117 -2.29 -2.91 -10.54
N ALA A 118 -3.06 -1.86 -10.88
CA ALA A 118 -3.29 -1.42 -12.26
C ALA A 118 -3.30 0.10 -12.27
N TRP A 119 -2.26 0.70 -12.82
CA TRP A 119 -2.06 2.15 -12.83
C TRP A 119 -1.22 2.53 -14.05
N PRO A 120 -1.48 3.70 -14.69
CA PRO A 120 -0.61 4.21 -15.73
C PRO A 120 0.84 4.35 -15.25
N LEU A 121 1.78 4.22 -16.17
CA LEU A 121 3.19 4.44 -15.87
C LEU A 121 3.37 5.88 -15.36
N HIS A 122 4.03 6.02 -14.23
CA HIS A 122 4.35 7.30 -13.62
C HIS A 122 5.68 7.18 -12.86
N GLY A 123 6.55 8.16 -12.97
CA GLY A 123 7.86 8.11 -12.34
C GLY A 123 8.00 9.06 -11.18
N TYR A 124 8.40 8.54 -9.99
CA TYR A 124 8.87 9.33 -8.86
C TYR A 124 9.75 8.48 -7.93
N PRO A 125 11.01 8.38 -8.11
CA PRO A 125 11.81 8.72 -9.30
C PRO A 125 11.72 7.68 -10.42
N ILE A 126 11.32 6.45 -10.10
CA ILE A 126 11.17 5.30 -11.00
C ILE A 126 9.79 4.64 -10.81
N ASP A 127 9.36 3.80 -11.73
CA ASP A 127 8.10 3.05 -11.63
C ASP A 127 8.36 1.61 -12.08
N CYS A 128 8.62 0.72 -11.14
CA CYS A 128 9.16 -0.62 -11.38
C CYS A 128 8.12 -1.73 -11.25
N TRP A 129 7.14 -1.59 -10.33
CA TRP A 129 6.36 -2.73 -9.91
C TRP A 129 4.85 -2.50 -9.91
N ARG A 130 4.12 -3.58 -10.18
CA ARG A 130 2.69 -3.74 -9.92
C ARG A 130 2.50 -5.04 -9.14
N LEU A 131 2.66 -4.95 -7.81
CA LEU A 131 2.60 -6.11 -6.93
C LEU A 131 1.16 -6.61 -6.82
N MET A 132 0.95 -7.88 -7.15
CA MET A 132 -0.36 -8.51 -7.21
C MET A 132 -0.69 -9.25 -5.90
N PRO A 133 -1.96 -9.60 -5.62
CA PRO A 133 -2.37 -10.23 -4.37
C PRO A 133 -1.55 -11.46 -3.96
N ASP A 134 -1.15 -12.29 -4.93
CA ASP A 134 -0.37 -13.50 -4.65
C ASP A 134 1.03 -13.16 -4.10
N PHE A 135 1.63 -12.04 -4.52
CA PHE A 135 2.89 -11.57 -3.95
C PHE A 135 2.76 -11.34 -2.44
N TYR A 136 1.76 -10.57 -2.01
CA TYR A 136 1.57 -10.25 -0.59
C TYR A 136 1.26 -11.48 0.24
N THR A 137 0.42 -12.39 -0.28
CA THR A 137 0.08 -13.64 0.39
C THR A 137 1.32 -14.53 0.56
N LYS A 138 2.11 -14.67 -0.50
CA LYS A 138 3.33 -15.48 -0.45
C LYS A 138 4.40 -14.85 0.44
N TYR A 139 4.55 -13.53 0.38
CA TYR A 139 5.46 -12.81 1.24
C TYR A 139 5.12 -12.97 2.73
N ALA A 140 3.84 -12.81 3.09
CA ALA A 140 3.38 -13.00 4.46
C ALA A 140 3.63 -14.43 4.96
N GLU A 141 3.36 -15.44 4.13
CA GLU A 141 3.66 -16.84 4.43
C GLU A 141 5.16 -17.04 4.72
N LEU A 142 6.04 -16.53 3.85
CA LEU A 142 7.49 -16.67 3.98
C LEU A 142 8.08 -15.94 5.19
N ARG A 143 7.44 -14.89 5.68
CA ARG A 143 7.89 -14.07 6.82
C ARG A 143 7.07 -14.32 8.09
N ASN A 144 6.21 -15.34 8.11
CA ASN A 144 5.36 -15.66 9.25
C ASN A 144 4.53 -14.45 9.72
N LEU A 145 3.90 -13.73 8.77
CA LEU A 145 3.01 -12.61 9.04
C LEU A 145 1.56 -13.04 8.88
N THR A 146 0.67 -12.40 9.62
CA THR A 146 -0.78 -12.60 9.47
C THR A 146 -1.39 -11.47 8.64
N ILE A 147 -2.10 -11.82 7.54
CA ILE A 147 -2.89 -10.85 6.75
C ILE A 147 -4.34 -10.84 7.25
N ASP A 148 -4.87 -9.65 7.57
CA ASP A 148 -6.31 -9.51 7.79
C ASP A 148 -7.06 -9.56 6.46
N LYS A 149 -7.71 -10.71 6.19
CA LYS A 149 -8.44 -10.96 4.94
C LYS A 149 -9.61 -9.99 4.71
N ASN A 150 -10.19 -9.43 5.78
CA ASN A 150 -11.29 -8.46 5.65
C ASN A 150 -10.80 -7.07 5.24
N LEU A 151 -9.50 -6.81 5.43
CA LEU A 151 -8.83 -5.57 5.09
C LEU A 151 -7.95 -5.68 3.83
N PHE A 152 -7.86 -6.85 3.26
CA PHE A 152 -7.17 -7.06 1.99
C PHE A 152 -8.14 -6.72 0.84
N ARG A 153 -7.99 -5.54 0.22
CA ARG A 153 -8.98 -4.95 -0.68
C ARG A 153 -8.37 -4.33 -1.92
N TYR A 154 -9.14 -4.34 -3.00
CA TYR A 154 -8.90 -3.44 -4.12
C TYR A 154 -9.44 -2.04 -3.79
N LEU A 155 -8.60 -1.03 -4.00
CA LEU A 155 -8.92 0.39 -3.86
C LEU A 155 -8.93 0.97 -5.28
N GLY A 156 -10.11 1.32 -5.81
CA GLY A 156 -10.22 1.64 -7.23
C GLY A 156 -10.97 2.92 -7.52
N PHE A 157 -10.63 3.54 -8.66
CA PHE A 157 -11.43 4.57 -9.30
C PHE A 157 -12.52 3.93 -10.16
N GLY A 158 -13.77 4.23 -9.85
CA GLY A 158 -14.91 3.75 -10.60
C GLY A 158 -15.53 2.44 -10.05
N PRO A 159 -16.55 1.91 -10.71
CA PRO A 159 -17.30 0.77 -10.21
C PRO A 159 -16.47 -0.51 -10.33
N VAL A 160 -15.67 -0.79 -9.31
CA VAL A 160 -14.95 -2.04 -9.11
C VAL A 160 -15.65 -2.79 -7.98
N ASP A 161 -16.34 -3.85 -8.33
CA ASP A 161 -16.90 -4.77 -7.35
C ASP A 161 -15.97 -5.97 -7.13
N SER A 162 -15.91 -6.43 -5.89
CA SER A 162 -15.22 -7.68 -5.57
C SER A 162 -15.91 -8.85 -6.27
N TYR A 163 -15.13 -9.73 -6.86
CA TYR A 163 -15.63 -10.94 -7.48
C TYR A 163 -15.96 -11.98 -6.42
N LYS A 164 -17.04 -12.76 -6.64
CA LYS A 164 -17.47 -13.78 -5.67
C LYS A 164 -16.56 -15.01 -5.63
N LYS A 165 -15.79 -15.26 -6.70
CA LYS A 165 -14.86 -16.38 -6.78
C LYS A 165 -13.49 -15.94 -6.31
N PRO A 166 -12.90 -16.60 -5.30
CA PRO A 166 -11.54 -16.29 -4.88
C PRO A 166 -10.52 -16.70 -5.96
N HIS A 167 -9.44 -15.92 -6.04
CA HIS A 167 -8.22 -16.28 -6.75
C HIS A 167 -7.43 -17.35 -5.97
N SER A 168 -6.29 -17.84 -6.52
CA SER A 168 -5.37 -18.78 -5.85
C SER A 168 -4.91 -18.32 -4.47
N SER A 169 -4.76 -17.01 -4.25
CA SER A 169 -4.47 -16.37 -2.95
C SER A 169 -5.64 -16.37 -1.97
N GLY A 170 -6.84 -16.83 -2.35
CA GLY A 170 -8.07 -16.64 -1.59
C GLY A 170 -8.65 -15.22 -1.67
N PHE A 171 -8.06 -14.36 -2.49
CA PHE A 171 -8.45 -12.96 -2.66
C PHE A 171 -9.54 -12.82 -3.75
N PRO A 172 -10.62 -12.06 -3.52
CA PRO A 172 -11.65 -11.89 -4.54
C PRO A 172 -11.13 -11.11 -5.74
N LEU A 173 -11.45 -11.58 -6.94
CA LEU A 173 -11.09 -10.88 -8.18
C LEU A 173 -12.03 -9.68 -8.39
N PRO A 174 -11.51 -8.53 -8.85
CA PRO A 174 -12.34 -7.39 -9.19
C PRO A 174 -13.11 -7.69 -10.48
N LEU A 175 -14.39 -7.35 -10.49
CA LEU A 175 -15.22 -7.36 -11.69
C LEU A 175 -15.64 -5.94 -12.04
N ARG A 176 -15.49 -5.59 -13.31
CA ARG A 176 -16.20 -4.44 -13.86
C ARG A 176 -17.68 -4.79 -14.03
N LYS A 177 -18.55 -4.05 -13.37
CA LYS A 177 -20.00 -4.13 -13.57
C LYS A 177 -20.55 -2.81 -14.11
N GLY A 178 -21.73 -2.88 -14.70
CA GLY A 178 -22.51 -1.73 -15.12
C GLY A 178 -22.29 -1.28 -16.55
N LEU A 179 -22.88 -0.12 -16.88
CA LEU A 179 -22.89 0.43 -18.24
C LEU A 179 -21.48 0.57 -18.85
N TYR A 180 -20.49 0.91 -18.04
CA TYR A 180 -19.10 1.07 -18.49
C TYR A 180 -18.49 -0.23 -19.04
N PHE A 181 -18.84 -1.38 -18.46
CA PHE A 181 -18.40 -2.68 -18.97
C PHE A 181 -18.98 -2.97 -20.36
N TYR A 182 -20.27 -2.70 -20.56
CA TYR A 182 -20.94 -2.88 -21.86
C TYR A 182 -20.43 -1.88 -22.88
N TYR A 183 -20.18 -0.63 -22.47
CA TYR A 183 -19.61 0.41 -23.34
C TYR A 183 -18.18 0.04 -23.79
N SER A 184 -17.36 -0.41 -22.89
CA SER A 184 -16.01 -0.89 -23.19
C SER A 184 -16.03 -2.08 -24.18
N LYS A 185 -16.92 -3.05 -23.96
CA LYS A 185 -17.11 -4.16 -24.90
C LYS A 185 -17.55 -3.71 -26.29
N LEU A 186 -18.46 -2.77 -26.34
CA LEU A 186 -18.97 -2.22 -27.62
C LEU A 186 -17.86 -1.48 -28.37
N ILE A 187 -17.09 -0.63 -27.70
CA ILE A 187 -15.95 0.09 -28.28
C ILE A 187 -14.91 -0.90 -28.81
N HIS A 188 -14.53 -1.90 -28.04
CA HIS A 188 -13.58 -2.93 -28.49
C HIS A 188 -14.11 -3.71 -29.71
N LYS A 189 -15.41 -3.94 -29.78
CA LYS A 189 -16.03 -4.61 -30.94
C LYS A 189 -16.03 -3.72 -32.19
N ILE A 190 -16.31 -2.41 -32.03
CA ILE A 190 -16.38 -1.44 -33.14
C ILE A 190 -14.99 -1.18 -33.72
N PHE A 191 -14.00 -1.00 -32.89
CA PHE A 191 -12.63 -0.66 -33.32
C PHE A 191 -11.74 -1.88 -33.56
N ASN A 192 -12.30 -3.09 -33.52
CA ASN A 192 -11.58 -4.37 -33.70
C ASN A 192 -10.27 -4.41 -32.90
N THR A 193 -10.25 -3.77 -31.76
CA THR A 193 -9.12 -3.85 -30.87
C THR A 193 -9.16 -5.25 -30.27
N ASN A 194 -8.15 -6.08 -30.52
CA ASN A 194 -7.96 -7.41 -29.92
C ASN A 194 -7.79 -7.29 -28.38
N GLY A 195 -8.38 -6.27 -27.78
CA GLY A 195 -8.39 -6.02 -26.37
C GLY A 195 -9.11 -7.14 -25.65
N ARG A 196 -8.32 -8.01 -25.00
CA ARG A 196 -8.83 -8.90 -23.98
C ARG A 196 -9.62 -8.06 -22.99
N ASN A 197 -10.78 -8.53 -22.56
CA ASN A 197 -11.58 -7.86 -21.54
C ASN A 197 -10.68 -7.53 -20.35
N HIS A 198 -10.33 -6.26 -20.16
CA HIS A 198 -9.58 -5.84 -18.99
C HIS A 198 -10.50 -6.00 -17.79
N LEU A 199 -10.18 -6.97 -16.93
CA LEU A 199 -10.90 -7.23 -15.68
C LEU A 199 -10.72 -6.07 -14.70
N PHE A 200 -9.67 -5.26 -14.88
CA PHE A 200 -9.33 -4.16 -14.01
C PHE A 200 -9.74 -2.79 -14.61
N SER A 201 -10.15 -1.87 -13.77
CA SER A 201 -10.17 -0.44 -14.13
C SER A 201 -8.72 0.03 -14.33
N ASN A 202 -8.52 1.16 -15.02
CA ASN A 202 -7.17 1.66 -15.28
C ASN A 202 -6.46 2.22 -14.03
N HIS A 203 -7.16 2.27 -12.90
CA HIS A 203 -6.67 2.85 -11.65
C HIS A 203 -7.15 2.01 -10.48
N ILE A 204 -6.37 1.04 -10.10
CA ILE A 204 -6.62 0.19 -8.93
C ILE A 204 -5.33 0.07 -8.12
N ALA A 205 -5.43 0.35 -6.84
CA ALA A 205 -4.44 -0.04 -5.85
C ALA A 205 -4.92 -1.26 -5.03
N ILE A 206 -4.02 -1.86 -4.30
CA ILE A 206 -4.30 -2.88 -3.29
C ILE A 206 -3.97 -2.28 -1.94
N GLY A 207 -4.93 -2.35 -1.00
CA GLY A 207 -4.72 -2.02 0.40
C GLY A 207 -4.78 -3.27 1.26
N LEU A 208 -3.84 -3.42 2.19
CA LEU A 208 -3.81 -4.55 3.13
C LEU A 208 -3.13 -4.20 4.45
N VAL A 209 -3.40 -5.02 5.46
CA VAL A 209 -2.77 -4.95 6.78
C VAL A 209 -2.11 -6.31 7.07
N MET A 210 -0.82 -6.27 7.35
CA MET A 210 -0.05 -7.40 7.85
C MET A 210 0.27 -7.19 9.32
N THR A 211 0.18 -8.24 10.12
CA THR A 211 0.54 -8.22 11.54
C THR A 211 1.78 -9.08 11.75
N LYS A 212 2.77 -8.56 12.46
CA LYS A 212 3.95 -9.30 12.91
C LYS A 212 3.56 -10.22 14.06
N ASN A 213 3.76 -11.52 13.89
CA ASN A 213 3.46 -12.53 14.92
C ASN A 213 4.51 -12.53 16.04
#